data_7ac2381a9c92a6ab477de08010056511
#
_entry.id   7ac2381a9c92a6ab477de08010056511
#
_cell.length_a   1.000
_cell.length_b   1.000
_cell.length_c   1.000
_cell.angle_alpha   90.00
_cell.angle_beta   90.00
_cell.angle_gamma   90.00
#
_symmetry.space_group_name_H-M   'P 1'
#
loop_
_entity.id
_entity.type
_entity.pdbx_description
1 polymer ?
#
loop_
_entity_poly.entity_id
_entity_poly.type
_entity_poly.pdbx_seq_one_letter_code
_entity_poly.pdbx_strand_id
1 'polypeptide(L)'
;MFDFTPRPRQQEVLQYREGWMGVAAVPGAGKTRTLSALAAKILTETPMQPGEEVLIVTLVNAAVGNFSRQIKSILKQQGMIAGYDYRVRTLHGLANDIVRERPALVSLSDGFTIIDEREANEILEYAASAWLRGNPDALTRYVKEEFQERKDMPQRHLPRAVTDMARNFIRQSKDWMLSPVEVEQSLDAYKIPLPLAEMCAEIYTRYQQSLNYRGGVDFQDLIRLALKALQDDPGYLERLQNRWRYILEDEAQDSDSLQEEILRTLAGHTGNWVRVGDPNQSIYETFTTADPRYLREFITLEGVQSRELPNSGRSQQHIMDLANQLIEWSMERHPNPAVRDYMPLTPPYIQPTPPGDPQPNPPANPDGVFLHAEGFPPAEEITVLVKSVRQWLKDNPEMTCAILTPRNQRGYDVVNALRQADVEYVEMLRSSTNTREVAGSIYFVLTYLADPISSDKLARVYRVWRRDDKDDADLAPQIQNIAKLLRGCSAVETYINPQGTDWLDTVTSNDPDLRSHLDEFRQFIHSMQEAASLPVDQLVLTIAGRIFHAMPSLRRRSERL
;
A
#
# COMPACT_ATOMS: atom_id res chain seq x y z
N MET A 1 11.55 35.36 -1.00
CA MET A 1 12.84 34.70 -0.65
C MET A 1 12.48 33.32 -0.14
N PHE A 2 13.18 32.27 -0.54
CA PHE A 2 12.87 30.91 -0.07
C PHE A 2 13.23 30.76 1.41
N ASP A 3 12.58 29.84 2.12
CA ASP A 3 12.90 29.52 3.52
C ASP A 3 14.19 28.68 3.66
N PHE A 4 14.91 28.47 2.57
CA PHE A 4 16.19 27.78 2.48
C PHE A 4 17.08 28.44 1.42
N THR A 5 18.38 28.20 1.52
CA THR A 5 19.35 28.59 0.50
C THR A 5 19.49 27.46 -0.52
N PRO A 6 19.02 27.62 -1.77
CA PRO A 6 19.13 26.59 -2.78
C PRO A 6 20.61 26.33 -3.13
N ARG A 7 20.98 25.05 -3.23
CA ARG A 7 22.28 24.63 -3.75
C ARG A 7 22.42 25.00 -5.22
N PRO A 8 23.65 25.10 -5.77
CA PRO A 8 23.85 25.49 -7.18
C PRO A 8 23.00 24.68 -8.17
N ARG A 9 22.96 23.34 -8.03
CA ARG A 9 22.14 22.49 -8.90
C ARG A 9 20.63 22.66 -8.68
N GLN A 10 20.19 22.95 -7.46
CA GLN A 10 18.80 23.32 -7.20
C GLN A 10 18.44 24.66 -7.85
N GLN A 11 19.37 25.62 -7.86
CA GLN A 11 19.18 26.90 -8.54
C GLN A 11 18.98 26.71 -10.05
N GLU A 12 19.69 25.79 -10.68
CA GLU A 12 19.49 25.45 -12.11
C GLU A 12 18.06 24.95 -12.38
N VAL A 13 17.51 24.09 -11.51
CA VAL A 13 16.10 23.64 -11.57
C VAL A 13 15.14 24.80 -11.38
N LEU A 14 15.43 25.69 -10.40
CA LEU A 14 14.60 26.87 -10.14
C LEU A 14 14.66 27.93 -11.24
N GLN A 15 15.59 27.84 -12.20
CA GLN A 15 15.62 28.69 -13.40
C GLN A 15 14.65 28.24 -14.50
N TYR A 16 13.96 27.10 -14.33
CA TYR A 16 12.96 26.61 -15.25
C TYR A 16 11.90 27.69 -15.59
N ARG A 17 11.51 27.75 -16.84
CA ARG A 17 10.50 28.67 -17.37
C ARG A 17 9.37 27.94 -18.10
N GLU A 18 9.73 27.10 -19.08
CA GLU A 18 8.77 26.45 -19.96
C GLU A 18 9.34 25.16 -20.57
N GLY A 19 8.47 24.38 -21.19
CA GLY A 19 8.79 23.13 -21.88
C GLY A 19 8.90 21.92 -20.94
N TRP A 20 9.54 20.88 -21.42
CA TRP A 20 9.73 19.65 -20.67
C TRP A 20 11.10 19.67 -19.95
N MET A 21 11.10 19.27 -18.68
CA MET A 21 12.34 19.15 -17.89
C MET A 21 12.33 17.85 -17.10
N GLY A 22 13.41 17.06 -17.25
CA GLY A 22 13.68 15.87 -16.47
C GLY A 22 14.80 16.12 -15.45
N VAL A 23 14.56 15.72 -14.18
CA VAL A 23 15.50 15.93 -13.08
C VAL A 23 15.83 14.61 -12.43
N ALA A 24 17.06 14.13 -12.65
CA ALA A 24 17.60 12.99 -11.91
C ALA A 24 18.14 13.44 -10.54
N ALA A 25 17.56 12.94 -9.47
CA ALA A 25 17.83 13.45 -8.14
C ALA A 25 18.15 12.34 -7.14
N VAL A 26 19.34 12.36 -6.55
CA VAL A 26 19.78 11.36 -5.58
C VAL A 26 19.00 11.42 -4.25
N PRO A 27 19.05 10.37 -3.42
CA PRO A 27 18.47 10.38 -2.08
C PRO A 27 18.99 11.53 -1.23
N GLY A 28 18.08 12.30 -0.60
CA GLY A 28 18.49 13.43 0.25
C GLY A 28 18.92 14.70 -0.49
N ALA A 29 18.74 14.76 -1.82
CA ALA A 29 19.01 15.95 -2.63
C ALA A 29 18.01 17.10 -2.43
N GLY A 30 16.90 16.85 -1.71
CA GLY A 30 15.86 17.84 -1.48
C GLY A 30 14.86 17.97 -2.63
N LYS A 31 14.55 16.87 -3.34
CA LYS A 31 13.56 16.79 -4.45
C LYS A 31 12.29 17.57 -4.16
N THR A 32 11.55 17.12 -3.16
CA THR A 32 10.23 17.68 -2.77
C THR A 32 10.32 19.17 -2.42
N ARG A 33 11.38 19.58 -1.73
CA ARG A 33 11.60 20.99 -1.35
C ARG A 33 11.89 21.86 -2.57
N THR A 34 12.73 21.38 -3.49
CA THR A 34 13.06 22.07 -4.73
C THR A 34 11.81 22.21 -5.62
N LEU A 35 11.03 21.13 -5.74
CA LEU A 35 9.81 21.13 -6.53
C LEU A 35 8.73 22.05 -5.93
N SER A 36 8.57 22.08 -4.60
CA SER A 36 7.68 23.02 -3.89
C SER A 36 8.10 24.48 -4.11
N ALA A 37 9.42 24.74 -4.09
CA ALA A 37 9.96 26.09 -4.35
C ALA A 37 9.75 26.48 -5.82
N LEU A 38 9.92 25.55 -6.76
CA LEU A 38 9.63 25.79 -8.17
C LEU A 38 8.15 26.12 -8.40
N ALA A 39 7.23 25.33 -7.80
CA ALA A 39 5.79 25.59 -7.86
C ALA A 39 5.46 26.99 -7.34
N ALA A 40 5.96 27.36 -6.16
CA ALA A 40 5.75 28.69 -5.59
C ALA A 40 6.32 29.79 -6.47
N LYS A 41 7.50 29.57 -7.09
CA LYS A 41 8.10 30.53 -8.02
C LYS A 41 7.27 30.73 -9.29
N ILE A 42 6.76 29.63 -9.88
CA ILE A 42 5.87 29.71 -11.05
C ILE A 42 4.64 30.54 -10.70
N LEU A 43 4.00 30.28 -9.55
CA LEU A 43 2.82 31.00 -9.09
C LEU A 43 3.06 32.50 -8.81
N THR A 44 4.30 32.88 -8.47
CA THR A 44 4.64 34.28 -8.17
C THR A 44 5.12 35.06 -9.37
N GLU A 45 5.85 34.42 -10.29
CA GLU A 45 6.51 35.08 -11.41
C GLU A 45 5.73 34.98 -12.72
N THR A 46 4.79 34.01 -12.84
CA THR A 46 4.02 33.77 -14.05
C THR A 46 2.58 34.24 -13.88
N PRO A 47 2.09 35.16 -14.68
CA PRO A 47 0.69 35.53 -14.66
C PRO A 47 -0.20 34.34 -15.05
N MET A 48 -1.05 33.89 -14.13
CA MET A 48 -2.03 32.84 -14.37
C MET A 48 -3.36 33.47 -14.77
N GLN A 49 -3.98 32.94 -15.82
CA GLN A 49 -5.33 33.35 -16.23
C GLN A 49 -6.37 32.75 -15.25
N PRO A 50 -7.55 33.36 -15.11
CA PRO A 50 -8.62 32.78 -14.29
C PRO A 50 -8.95 31.34 -14.72
N GLY A 51 -8.78 30.39 -13.83
CA GLY A 51 -9.01 28.96 -14.08
C GLY A 51 -7.77 28.16 -14.48
N GLU A 52 -6.63 28.81 -14.68
CA GLU A 52 -5.33 28.11 -14.83
C GLU A 52 -4.78 27.71 -13.45
N GLU A 53 -4.19 26.54 -13.38
CA GLU A 53 -3.62 25.95 -12.15
C GLU A 53 -2.24 25.34 -12.44
N VAL A 54 -1.36 25.37 -11.44
CA VAL A 54 -0.18 24.49 -11.41
C VAL A 54 -0.61 23.15 -10.81
N LEU A 55 -0.52 22.07 -11.57
CA LEU A 55 -0.79 20.71 -11.10
C LEU A 55 0.48 20.09 -10.54
N ILE A 56 0.45 19.68 -9.29
CA ILE A 56 1.53 18.89 -8.65
C ILE A 56 1.02 17.46 -8.45
N VAL A 57 1.72 16.49 -9.03
CA VAL A 57 1.39 15.07 -8.93
C VAL A 57 2.43 14.35 -8.08
N THR A 58 1.97 13.52 -7.17
CA THR A 58 2.81 12.70 -6.28
C THR A 58 2.23 11.30 -6.11
N LEU A 59 3.01 10.38 -5.56
CA LEU A 59 2.60 8.98 -5.44
C LEU A 59 1.63 8.73 -4.28
N VAL A 60 1.83 9.38 -3.13
CA VAL A 60 1.12 9.04 -1.88
C VAL A 60 0.38 10.23 -1.26
N ASN A 61 -0.76 9.95 -0.61
CA ASN A 61 -1.58 10.97 0.04
C ASN A 61 -0.83 11.78 1.13
N ALA A 62 0.10 11.17 1.85
CA ALA A 62 0.93 11.87 2.83
C ALA A 62 1.77 12.99 2.20
N ALA A 63 2.28 12.78 0.98
CA ALA A 63 3.04 13.78 0.24
C ALA A 63 2.15 14.96 -0.22
N VAL A 64 0.88 14.72 -0.56
CA VAL A 64 -0.08 15.79 -0.93
C VAL A 64 -0.20 16.85 0.17
N GLY A 65 -0.37 16.40 1.42
CA GLY A 65 -0.43 17.31 2.57
C GLY A 65 0.90 18.05 2.83
N ASN A 66 2.03 17.38 2.60
CA ASN A 66 3.35 17.96 2.78
C ASN A 66 3.64 19.05 1.73
N PHE A 67 3.42 18.77 0.44
CA PHE A 67 3.53 19.76 -0.64
C PHE A 67 2.65 20.98 -0.38
N SER A 68 1.38 20.77 -0.07
CA SER A 68 0.44 21.86 0.19
C SER A 68 0.90 22.77 1.34
N ARG A 69 1.45 22.19 2.42
CA ARG A 69 2.00 22.98 3.55
C ARG A 69 3.26 23.75 3.15
N GLN A 70 4.18 23.14 2.41
CA GLN A 70 5.42 23.79 1.98
C GLN A 70 5.14 24.95 1.02
N ILE A 71 4.31 24.73 -0.01
CA ILE A 71 3.93 25.79 -0.97
C ILE A 71 3.23 26.94 -0.25
N LYS A 72 2.24 26.66 0.63
CA LYS A 72 1.56 27.68 1.43
C LYS A 72 2.52 28.49 2.30
N SER A 73 3.52 27.82 2.91
CA SER A 73 4.53 28.49 3.72
C SER A 73 5.36 29.48 2.88
N ILE A 74 5.82 29.05 1.70
CA ILE A 74 6.64 29.88 0.81
C ILE A 74 5.81 31.07 0.29
N LEU A 75 4.59 30.85 -0.19
CA LEU A 75 3.72 31.91 -0.71
C LEU A 75 3.37 32.95 0.38
N LYS A 76 3.08 32.49 1.61
CA LYS A 76 2.82 33.37 2.75
C LYS A 76 4.02 34.27 3.08
N GLN A 77 5.25 33.74 3.02
CA GLN A 77 6.47 34.53 3.23
C GLN A 77 6.66 35.60 2.14
N GLN A 78 6.08 35.39 0.97
CA GLN A 78 6.11 36.36 -0.14
C GLN A 78 4.89 37.32 -0.13
N GLY A 79 4.07 37.27 0.91
CA GLY A 79 2.90 38.13 1.06
C GLY A 79 1.70 37.77 0.18
N MET A 80 1.70 36.55 -0.40
CA MET A 80 0.63 36.06 -1.27
C MET A 80 -0.41 35.26 -0.48
N ILE A 81 -1.68 35.37 -0.89
CA ILE A 81 -2.76 34.54 -0.37
C ILE A 81 -2.70 33.19 -1.12
N ALA A 82 -2.30 32.15 -0.41
CA ALA A 82 -2.26 30.81 -0.99
C ALA A 82 -3.68 30.22 -1.09
N GLY A 83 -4.10 29.76 -2.26
CA GLY A 83 -5.31 28.97 -2.26
C GLY A 83 -5.94 28.49 -3.55
N TYR A 84 -5.79 29.18 -4.68
CA TYR A 84 -6.65 28.91 -5.84
C TYR A 84 -5.93 28.51 -7.14
N ASP A 85 -4.65 28.80 -7.29
CA ASP A 85 -3.95 28.67 -8.57
C ASP A 85 -3.05 27.43 -8.64
N TYR A 86 -3.19 26.50 -7.69
CA TYR A 86 -2.49 25.21 -7.74
C TYR A 86 -3.31 24.07 -7.15
N ARG A 87 -3.03 22.87 -7.64
CA ARG A 87 -3.66 21.64 -7.19
C ARG A 87 -2.62 20.56 -6.92
N VAL A 88 -2.65 19.95 -5.76
CA VAL A 88 -1.81 18.79 -5.42
C VAL A 88 -2.67 17.54 -5.39
N ARG A 89 -2.29 16.52 -6.14
CA ARG A 89 -3.03 15.25 -6.25
C ARG A 89 -2.08 14.06 -6.25
N THR A 90 -2.57 12.93 -5.79
CA THR A 90 -2.00 11.66 -6.24
C THR A 90 -2.47 11.38 -7.65
N LEU A 91 -1.75 10.54 -8.39
CA LEU A 91 -2.15 10.22 -9.76
C LEU A 91 -3.54 9.56 -9.83
N HIS A 92 -3.84 8.65 -8.91
CA HIS A 92 -5.19 8.08 -8.78
C HIS A 92 -6.24 9.14 -8.43
N GLY A 93 -5.88 10.12 -7.59
CA GLY A 93 -6.74 11.26 -7.29
C GLY A 93 -7.00 12.14 -8.53
N LEU A 94 -5.99 12.35 -9.37
CA LEU A 94 -6.12 13.05 -10.63
C LEU A 94 -7.02 12.29 -11.62
N ALA A 95 -6.79 10.98 -11.78
CA ALA A 95 -7.62 10.13 -12.61
C ALA A 95 -9.09 10.13 -12.16
N ASN A 96 -9.32 10.07 -10.85
CA ASN A 96 -10.66 10.20 -10.28
C ASN A 96 -11.30 11.58 -10.58
N ASP A 97 -10.56 12.68 -10.45
CA ASP A 97 -11.06 14.00 -10.78
C ASP A 97 -11.47 14.06 -12.28
N ILE A 98 -10.66 13.50 -13.19
CA ILE A 98 -10.94 13.44 -14.63
C ILE A 98 -12.22 12.63 -14.92
N VAL A 99 -12.31 11.41 -14.39
CA VAL A 99 -13.47 10.53 -14.66
C VAL A 99 -14.75 11.08 -14.04
N ARG A 100 -14.70 11.62 -12.81
CA ARG A 100 -15.89 12.19 -12.15
C ARG A 100 -16.41 13.46 -12.79
N GLU A 101 -15.57 14.20 -13.47
CA GLU A 101 -16.01 15.40 -14.19
C GLU A 101 -16.83 15.04 -15.44
N ARG A 102 -16.54 13.91 -16.09
CA ARG A 102 -17.24 13.42 -17.28
C ARG A 102 -17.42 11.89 -17.29
N PRO A 103 -18.14 11.29 -16.35
CA PRO A 103 -18.24 9.83 -16.23
C PRO A 103 -18.94 9.19 -17.45
N ALA A 104 -19.86 9.90 -18.09
CA ALA A 104 -20.57 9.41 -19.27
C ALA A 104 -19.66 9.13 -20.47
N LEU A 105 -18.51 9.82 -20.61
CA LEU A 105 -17.53 9.55 -21.67
C LEU A 105 -16.99 8.11 -21.61
N VAL A 106 -16.95 7.53 -20.42
CA VAL A 106 -16.42 6.20 -20.19
C VAL A 106 -17.51 5.20 -19.74
N SER A 107 -18.76 5.51 -20.06
CA SER A 107 -19.93 4.66 -19.78
C SER A 107 -20.16 4.39 -18.28
N LEU A 108 -19.77 5.32 -17.41
CA LEU A 108 -20.06 5.27 -15.99
C LEU A 108 -21.23 6.19 -15.62
N SER A 109 -21.95 5.82 -14.57
CA SER A 109 -22.96 6.69 -13.93
C SER A 109 -22.31 7.75 -13.04
N ASP A 110 -22.99 8.86 -12.77
CA ASP A 110 -22.52 9.90 -11.85
C ASP A 110 -22.22 9.39 -10.44
N GLY A 111 -22.89 8.34 -10.02
CA GLY A 111 -22.76 7.70 -8.72
C GLY A 111 -21.80 6.51 -8.66
N PHE A 112 -20.93 6.30 -9.66
CA PHE A 112 -20.02 5.16 -9.63
C PHE A 112 -19.15 5.13 -8.37
N THR A 113 -18.81 3.93 -7.89
CA THR A 113 -17.99 3.73 -6.71
C THR A 113 -16.58 3.27 -7.08
N ILE A 114 -15.61 3.67 -6.25
CA ILE A 114 -14.25 3.13 -6.36
C ILE A 114 -14.19 1.92 -5.44
N ILE A 115 -13.94 0.75 -6.02
CA ILE A 115 -13.72 -0.50 -5.31
C ILE A 115 -12.29 -0.50 -4.79
N ASP A 116 -12.13 -0.58 -3.47
CA ASP A 116 -10.82 -0.59 -2.86
C ASP A 116 -10.05 -1.91 -3.12
N GLU A 117 -8.74 -1.91 -2.85
CA GLU A 117 -7.87 -3.07 -3.10
C GLU A 117 -8.35 -4.34 -2.36
N ARG A 118 -8.92 -4.21 -1.18
CA ARG A 118 -9.41 -5.34 -0.41
C ARG A 118 -10.64 -5.95 -1.07
N GLU A 119 -11.63 -5.13 -1.39
CA GLU A 119 -12.86 -5.58 -2.04
C GLU A 119 -12.57 -6.13 -3.45
N ALA A 120 -11.67 -5.48 -4.21
CA ALA A 120 -11.22 -5.97 -5.50
C ALA A 120 -10.56 -7.35 -5.40
N ASN A 121 -9.72 -7.57 -4.39
CA ASN A 121 -9.12 -8.89 -4.12
C ASN A 121 -10.18 -9.94 -3.75
N GLU A 122 -11.16 -9.60 -2.92
CA GLU A 122 -12.25 -10.51 -2.58
C GLU A 122 -13.06 -10.92 -3.83
N ILE A 123 -13.38 -9.96 -4.71
CA ILE A 123 -14.07 -10.24 -5.99
C ILE A 123 -13.23 -11.18 -6.86
N LEU A 124 -11.92 -10.94 -6.94
CA LEU A 124 -11.02 -11.77 -7.72
C LEU A 124 -10.90 -13.19 -7.16
N GLU A 125 -10.80 -13.33 -5.84
CA GLU A 125 -10.78 -14.64 -5.16
C GLU A 125 -12.07 -15.42 -5.42
N TYR A 126 -13.22 -14.76 -5.41
CA TYR A 126 -14.50 -15.40 -5.77
C TYR A 126 -14.53 -15.84 -7.23
N ALA A 127 -14.06 -15.01 -8.16
CA ALA A 127 -14.01 -15.34 -9.59
C ALA A 127 -13.07 -16.53 -9.86
N ALA A 128 -11.88 -16.53 -9.27
CA ALA A 128 -10.89 -17.61 -9.37
C ALA A 128 -11.42 -18.92 -8.75
N SER A 129 -12.04 -18.85 -7.58
CA SER A 129 -12.65 -20.01 -6.91
C SER A 129 -13.84 -20.58 -7.69
N ALA A 130 -14.63 -19.72 -8.32
CA ALA A 130 -15.74 -20.16 -9.18
C ALA A 130 -15.22 -20.86 -10.43
N TRP A 131 -14.15 -20.35 -11.04
CA TRP A 131 -13.51 -20.99 -12.18
C TRP A 131 -12.95 -22.39 -11.81
N LEU A 132 -12.24 -22.51 -10.69
CA LEU A 132 -11.70 -23.79 -10.20
C LEU A 132 -12.80 -24.83 -9.93
N ARG A 133 -13.94 -24.43 -9.37
CA ARG A 133 -15.06 -25.35 -9.16
C ARG A 133 -15.65 -25.88 -10.47
N GLY A 134 -15.65 -25.04 -11.51
CA GLY A 134 -16.10 -25.44 -12.86
C GLY A 134 -15.08 -26.31 -13.62
N ASN A 135 -13.80 -26.25 -13.22
CA ASN A 135 -12.69 -26.89 -13.93
C ASN A 135 -11.75 -27.64 -12.97
N PRO A 136 -12.23 -28.65 -12.21
CA PRO A 136 -11.49 -29.26 -11.09
C PRO A 136 -10.14 -29.89 -11.50
N ASP A 137 -10.05 -30.45 -12.69
CA ASP A 137 -8.87 -31.19 -13.17
C ASP A 137 -7.98 -30.40 -14.14
N ALA A 138 -8.39 -29.18 -14.52
CA ALA A 138 -7.73 -28.41 -15.57
C ALA A 138 -6.26 -28.10 -15.28
N LEU A 139 -5.91 -27.96 -14.01
CA LEU A 139 -4.56 -27.58 -13.56
C LEU A 139 -3.71 -28.76 -13.08
N THR A 140 -4.23 -29.97 -13.02
CA THR A 140 -3.51 -31.16 -12.52
C THR A 140 -2.16 -31.35 -13.22
N ARG A 141 -2.12 -31.16 -14.54
CA ARG A 141 -0.88 -31.30 -15.35
C ARG A 141 0.22 -30.28 -15.03
N TYR A 142 -0.10 -29.18 -14.34
CA TYR A 142 0.84 -28.13 -13.94
C TYR A 142 1.36 -28.30 -12.51
N VAL A 143 0.75 -29.21 -11.75
CA VAL A 143 1.16 -29.51 -10.38
C VAL A 143 2.14 -30.69 -10.42
N LYS A 144 3.32 -30.50 -9.81
CA LYS A 144 4.31 -31.57 -9.72
C LYS A 144 3.73 -32.80 -9.00
N GLU A 145 4.09 -34.00 -9.42
CA GLU A 145 3.58 -35.27 -8.87
C GLU A 145 3.68 -35.33 -7.33
N GLU A 146 4.80 -34.88 -6.77
CA GLU A 146 5.07 -34.86 -5.33
C GLU A 146 4.05 -33.99 -4.52
N PHE A 147 3.34 -33.07 -5.18
CA PHE A 147 2.32 -32.23 -4.57
C PHE A 147 0.89 -32.64 -4.90
N GLN A 148 0.68 -33.49 -5.92
CA GLN A 148 -0.67 -33.95 -6.33
C GLN A 148 -1.34 -34.78 -5.24
N GLU A 149 -0.59 -35.54 -4.46
CA GLU A 149 -1.10 -36.37 -3.37
C GLU A 149 -1.38 -35.61 -2.06
N ARG A 150 -0.98 -34.34 -1.96
CA ARG A 150 -1.22 -33.52 -0.76
C ARG A 150 -2.67 -33.05 -0.69
N LYS A 151 -3.38 -33.46 0.36
CA LYS A 151 -4.79 -33.09 0.59
C LYS A 151 -5.05 -31.58 0.72
N ASP A 152 -4.05 -30.78 1.11
CA ASP A 152 -4.16 -29.34 1.25
C ASP A 152 -3.90 -28.55 -0.05
N MET A 153 -3.34 -29.19 -1.08
CA MET A 153 -3.07 -28.55 -2.38
C MET A 153 -4.33 -28.02 -3.07
N PRO A 154 -5.40 -28.83 -3.29
CA PRO A 154 -6.58 -28.35 -3.98
C PRO A 154 -7.35 -27.29 -3.20
N GLN A 155 -7.26 -27.30 -1.87
CA GLN A 155 -8.09 -26.45 -1.00
C GLN A 155 -7.43 -25.13 -0.61
N ARG A 156 -6.11 -25.08 -0.54
CA ARG A 156 -5.38 -23.90 -0.04
C ARG A 156 -4.39 -23.31 -1.02
N HIS A 157 -3.56 -24.14 -1.66
CA HIS A 157 -2.45 -23.65 -2.47
C HIS A 157 -2.88 -23.32 -3.90
N LEU A 158 -3.71 -24.15 -4.50
CA LEU A 158 -4.15 -23.96 -5.87
C LEU A 158 -5.04 -22.72 -6.05
N PRO A 159 -6.07 -22.45 -5.19
CA PRO A 159 -6.85 -21.23 -5.29
C PRO A 159 -6.00 -19.97 -5.18
N ARG A 160 -5.03 -19.95 -4.26
CA ARG A 160 -4.13 -18.81 -4.09
C ARG A 160 -3.25 -18.60 -5.33
N ALA A 161 -2.66 -19.67 -5.87
CA ALA A 161 -1.81 -19.58 -7.06
C ALA A 161 -2.61 -19.07 -8.27
N VAL A 162 -3.84 -19.56 -8.48
CA VAL A 162 -4.73 -19.09 -9.56
C VAL A 162 -5.09 -17.62 -9.37
N THR A 163 -5.45 -17.21 -8.15
CA THR A 163 -5.76 -15.82 -7.85
C THR A 163 -4.56 -14.90 -8.12
N ASP A 164 -3.36 -15.31 -7.72
CA ASP A 164 -2.13 -14.52 -7.94
C ASP A 164 -1.77 -14.43 -9.43
N MET A 165 -1.91 -15.53 -10.20
CA MET A 165 -1.73 -15.51 -11.66
C MET A 165 -2.75 -14.60 -12.35
N ALA A 166 -4.05 -14.75 -12.01
CA ALA A 166 -5.11 -13.93 -12.57
C ALA A 166 -4.93 -12.45 -12.23
N ARG A 167 -4.52 -12.13 -10.99
CA ARG A 167 -4.23 -10.76 -10.58
C ARG A 167 -3.16 -10.10 -11.46
N ASN A 168 -2.05 -10.79 -11.68
CA ASN A 168 -0.95 -10.28 -12.49
C ASN A 168 -1.37 -10.14 -13.96
N PHE A 169 -2.10 -11.14 -14.48
CA PHE A 169 -2.61 -11.12 -15.85
C PHE A 169 -3.60 -9.96 -16.08
N ILE A 170 -4.57 -9.78 -15.18
CA ILE A 170 -5.55 -8.70 -15.26
C ILE A 170 -4.87 -7.33 -15.20
N ARG A 171 -3.92 -7.17 -14.26
CA ARG A 171 -3.15 -5.91 -14.18
C ARG A 171 -2.45 -5.62 -15.49
N GLN A 172 -1.69 -6.57 -16.02
CA GLN A 172 -0.96 -6.40 -17.27
C GLN A 172 -1.90 -6.11 -18.44
N SER A 173 -3.05 -6.77 -18.52
CA SER A 173 -4.06 -6.52 -19.55
C SER A 173 -4.61 -5.09 -19.46
N LYS A 174 -4.91 -4.63 -18.23
CA LYS A 174 -5.39 -3.26 -17.99
C LYS A 174 -4.33 -2.21 -18.33
N ASP A 175 -3.06 -2.47 -18.00
CA ASP A 175 -1.94 -1.59 -18.35
C ASP A 175 -1.72 -1.48 -19.88
N TRP A 176 -2.06 -2.54 -20.62
CA TRP A 176 -2.09 -2.51 -22.09
C TRP A 176 -3.41 -1.98 -22.66
N MET A 177 -4.28 -1.42 -21.83
CA MET A 177 -5.61 -0.91 -22.21
C MET A 177 -6.56 -1.99 -22.75
N LEU A 178 -6.27 -3.27 -22.57
CA LEU A 178 -7.08 -4.37 -23.09
C LEU A 178 -8.27 -4.67 -22.17
N SER A 179 -9.46 -4.65 -22.75
CA SER A 179 -10.68 -5.17 -22.13
C SER A 179 -10.69 -6.70 -22.14
N PRO A 180 -11.55 -7.36 -21.33
CA PRO A 180 -11.69 -8.81 -21.38
C PRO A 180 -11.96 -9.36 -22.78
N VAL A 181 -12.82 -8.68 -23.56
CA VAL A 181 -13.17 -9.08 -24.93
C VAL A 181 -11.95 -8.99 -25.88
N GLU A 182 -11.16 -7.94 -25.78
CA GLU A 182 -9.96 -7.78 -26.60
C GLU A 182 -8.88 -8.80 -26.24
N VAL A 183 -8.78 -9.17 -24.96
CA VAL A 183 -7.90 -10.27 -24.51
C VAL A 183 -8.34 -11.61 -25.10
N GLU A 184 -9.64 -11.93 -25.04
CA GLU A 184 -10.18 -13.16 -25.64
C GLU A 184 -9.91 -13.21 -27.14
N GLN A 185 -10.19 -12.13 -27.87
CA GLN A 185 -9.93 -12.02 -29.31
C GLN A 185 -8.43 -12.19 -29.64
N SER A 186 -7.56 -11.66 -28.80
CA SER A 186 -6.11 -11.79 -28.96
C SER A 186 -5.64 -13.24 -28.74
N LEU A 187 -6.22 -13.94 -27.77
CA LEU A 187 -5.92 -15.35 -27.50
C LEU A 187 -6.44 -16.26 -28.62
N ASP A 188 -7.64 -15.99 -29.16
CA ASP A 188 -8.22 -16.74 -30.29
C ASP A 188 -7.38 -16.62 -31.57
N ALA A 189 -6.65 -15.53 -31.72
CA ALA A 189 -5.74 -15.34 -32.85
C ALA A 189 -4.47 -16.21 -32.76
N TYR A 190 -4.14 -16.75 -31.59
CA TYR A 190 -2.99 -17.64 -31.40
C TYR A 190 -3.29 -19.05 -31.91
N LYS A 191 -2.36 -19.60 -32.68
CA LYS A 191 -2.48 -20.96 -33.26
C LYS A 191 -2.24 -22.08 -32.24
N ILE A 192 -1.59 -21.76 -31.12
CA ILE A 192 -1.22 -22.72 -30.07
C ILE A 192 -2.07 -22.38 -28.84
N PRO A 193 -2.80 -23.34 -28.27
CA PRO A 193 -3.56 -23.12 -27.05
C PRO A 193 -2.67 -22.63 -25.90
N LEU A 194 -3.15 -21.63 -25.17
CA LEU A 194 -2.48 -21.05 -24.01
C LEU A 194 -3.37 -21.21 -22.74
N PRO A 195 -3.58 -22.44 -22.24
CA PRO A 195 -4.63 -22.75 -21.27
C PRO A 195 -4.57 -21.94 -19.96
N LEU A 196 -3.39 -21.53 -19.51
CA LEU A 196 -3.27 -20.66 -18.34
C LEU A 196 -3.66 -19.22 -18.64
N ALA A 197 -3.38 -18.72 -19.84
CA ALA A 197 -3.81 -17.40 -20.27
C ALA A 197 -5.33 -17.37 -20.53
N GLU A 198 -5.88 -18.42 -21.17
CA GLU A 198 -7.32 -18.62 -21.39
C GLU A 198 -8.08 -18.64 -20.04
N MET A 199 -7.57 -19.41 -19.07
CA MET A 199 -8.08 -19.39 -17.68
C MET A 199 -8.10 -17.98 -17.09
N CYS A 200 -6.98 -17.26 -17.21
CA CYS A 200 -6.90 -15.91 -16.66
C CYS A 200 -7.85 -14.92 -17.38
N ALA A 201 -8.06 -15.08 -18.69
CA ALA A 201 -9.01 -14.29 -19.45
C ALA A 201 -10.46 -14.53 -19.01
N GLU A 202 -10.86 -15.81 -18.82
CA GLU A 202 -12.18 -16.13 -18.26
C GLU A 202 -12.39 -15.55 -16.85
N ILE A 203 -11.37 -15.62 -15.99
CA ILE A 203 -11.41 -15.01 -14.65
C ILE A 203 -11.51 -13.50 -14.76
N TYR A 204 -10.79 -12.86 -15.70
CA TYR A 204 -10.87 -11.43 -15.97
C TYR A 204 -12.27 -11.00 -16.38
N THR A 205 -12.90 -11.74 -17.29
CA THR A 205 -14.29 -11.48 -17.71
C THR A 205 -15.25 -11.53 -16.52
N ARG A 206 -15.17 -12.53 -15.66
CA ARG A 206 -16.01 -12.65 -14.46
C ARG A 206 -15.73 -11.54 -13.44
N TYR A 207 -14.46 -11.19 -13.26
CA TYR A 207 -14.03 -10.11 -12.38
C TYR A 207 -14.62 -8.77 -12.84
N GLN A 208 -14.49 -8.44 -14.13
CA GLN A 208 -14.98 -7.19 -14.69
C GLN A 208 -16.53 -7.12 -14.65
N GLN A 209 -17.21 -8.22 -14.94
CA GLN A 209 -18.66 -8.31 -14.79
C GLN A 209 -19.11 -8.04 -13.35
N SER A 210 -18.37 -8.55 -12.37
CA SER A 210 -18.67 -8.34 -10.95
C SER A 210 -18.47 -6.88 -10.52
N LEU A 211 -17.44 -6.19 -11.04
CA LEU A 211 -17.26 -4.76 -10.84
C LEU A 211 -18.41 -3.96 -11.46
N ASN A 212 -18.76 -4.26 -12.71
CA ASN A 212 -19.83 -3.58 -13.45
C ASN A 212 -21.19 -3.75 -12.77
N TYR A 213 -21.50 -4.97 -12.28
CA TYR A 213 -22.75 -5.25 -11.54
C TYR A 213 -22.86 -4.40 -10.27
N ARG A 214 -21.76 -4.08 -9.63
CA ARG A 214 -21.71 -3.20 -8.44
C ARG A 214 -21.68 -1.71 -8.79
N GLY A 215 -21.69 -1.36 -10.08
CA GLY A 215 -21.51 0.03 -10.54
C GLY A 215 -20.17 0.63 -10.09
N GLY A 216 -19.14 -0.21 -9.97
CA GLY A 216 -17.84 0.17 -9.45
C GLY A 216 -16.71 -0.05 -10.43
N VAL A 217 -15.60 0.65 -10.16
CA VAL A 217 -14.32 0.52 -10.87
C VAL A 217 -13.19 0.33 -9.86
N ASP A 218 -12.20 -0.49 -10.17
CA ASP A 218 -10.99 -0.58 -9.36
C ASP A 218 -9.99 0.54 -9.70
N PHE A 219 -8.88 0.61 -8.96
CA PHE A 219 -7.88 1.66 -9.16
C PHE A 219 -7.20 1.60 -10.54
N GLN A 220 -6.99 0.41 -11.12
CA GLN A 220 -6.43 0.27 -12.46
C GLN A 220 -7.43 0.73 -13.53
N ASP A 221 -8.70 0.35 -13.40
CA ASP A 221 -9.74 0.85 -14.30
C ASP A 221 -9.85 2.36 -14.25
N LEU A 222 -9.70 2.97 -13.06
CA LEU A 222 -9.80 4.42 -12.93
C LEU A 222 -8.74 5.13 -13.76
N ILE A 223 -7.48 4.66 -13.75
CA ILE A 223 -6.37 5.20 -14.55
C ILE A 223 -6.68 5.01 -16.05
N ARG A 224 -7.03 3.79 -16.45
CA ARG A 224 -7.36 3.45 -17.83
C ARG A 224 -8.51 4.29 -18.40
N LEU A 225 -9.58 4.45 -17.62
CA LEU A 225 -10.75 5.21 -18.02
C LEU A 225 -10.49 6.71 -18.08
N ALA A 226 -9.63 7.24 -17.20
CA ALA A 226 -9.20 8.64 -17.30
C ALA A 226 -8.46 8.89 -18.62
N LEU A 227 -7.52 8.03 -18.99
CA LEU A 227 -6.82 8.15 -20.27
C LEU A 227 -7.79 8.03 -21.46
N LYS A 228 -8.72 7.06 -21.39
CA LYS A 228 -9.75 6.91 -22.43
C LYS A 228 -10.62 8.15 -22.56
N ALA A 229 -11.07 8.76 -21.47
CA ALA A 229 -11.88 9.99 -21.52
C ALA A 229 -11.13 11.16 -22.19
N LEU A 230 -9.82 11.26 -21.98
CA LEU A 230 -8.98 12.27 -22.62
C LEU A 230 -8.79 12.01 -24.13
N GLN A 231 -8.70 10.73 -24.52
CA GLN A 231 -8.54 10.33 -25.93
C GLN A 231 -9.85 10.48 -26.73
N ASP A 232 -10.99 10.14 -26.11
CA ASP A 232 -12.31 10.13 -26.76
C ASP A 232 -12.91 11.54 -26.93
N ASP A 233 -12.49 12.54 -26.11
CA ASP A 233 -13.00 13.92 -26.19
C ASP A 233 -11.84 14.95 -26.25
N PRO A 234 -11.39 15.32 -27.49
CA PRO A 234 -10.33 16.33 -27.66
C PRO A 234 -10.65 17.70 -27.03
N GLY A 235 -11.93 18.11 -27.01
CA GLY A 235 -12.33 19.38 -26.40
C GLY A 235 -12.23 19.33 -24.86
N TYR A 236 -12.48 18.17 -24.27
CA TYR A 236 -12.25 17.95 -22.87
C TYR A 236 -10.76 17.99 -22.53
N LEU A 237 -9.93 17.31 -23.33
CA LEU A 237 -8.48 17.34 -23.20
C LEU A 237 -7.94 18.79 -23.30
N GLU A 238 -8.30 19.54 -24.32
CA GLU A 238 -7.85 20.93 -24.51
C GLU A 238 -8.22 21.81 -23.30
N ARG A 239 -9.43 21.62 -22.74
CA ARG A 239 -9.84 22.36 -21.54
C ARG A 239 -8.98 22.02 -20.33
N LEU A 240 -8.59 20.76 -20.15
CA LEU A 240 -7.72 20.36 -19.05
C LEU A 240 -6.26 20.79 -19.26
N GLN A 241 -5.76 20.77 -20.50
CA GLN A 241 -4.44 21.31 -20.85
C GLN A 241 -4.35 22.81 -20.58
N ASN A 242 -5.40 23.56 -20.92
CA ASN A 242 -5.49 24.99 -20.60
C ASN A 242 -5.60 25.22 -19.09
N ARG A 243 -6.29 24.37 -18.36
CA ARG A 243 -6.40 24.46 -16.89
C ARG A 243 -5.08 24.16 -16.20
N TRP A 244 -4.40 23.09 -16.57
CA TRP A 244 -3.14 22.64 -15.94
C TRP A 244 -1.95 23.05 -16.81
N ARG A 245 -1.72 24.34 -16.87
CA ARG A 245 -0.67 24.93 -17.70
C ARG A 245 0.74 24.44 -17.33
N TYR A 246 0.97 24.07 -16.08
CA TYR A 246 2.21 23.49 -15.57
C TYR A 246 1.90 22.19 -14.82
N ILE A 247 2.61 21.14 -15.16
CA ILE A 247 2.54 19.85 -14.49
C ILE A 247 3.90 19.56 -13.85
N LEU A 248 3.91 19.35 -12.53
CA LEU A 248 5.09 19.03 -11.73
C LEU A 248 4.90 17.66 -11.12
N GLU A 249 5.74 16.68 -11.47
CA GLU A 249 5.66 15.30 -11.03
C GLU A 249 6.80 14.98 -10.05
N ASP A 250 6.47 14.51 -8.85
CA ASP A 250 7.42 14.02 -7.84
C ASP A 250 7.42 12.50 -7.81
N GLU A 251 8.57 11.90 -7.50
CA GLU A 251 8.82 10.45 -7.48
C GLU A 251 8.50 9.77 -8.83
N ALA A 252 8.86 10.42 -9.94
CA ALA A 252 8.55 9.98 -11.29
C ALA A 252 9.11 8.59 -11.66
N GLN A 253 10.07 8.04 -10.90
CA GLN A 253 10.57 6.69 -11.10
C GLN A 253 9.56 5.59 -10.70
N ASP A 254 8.53 5.93 -9.95
CA ASP A 254 7.52 4.98 -9.49
C ASP A 254 6.24 5.01 -10.36
N SER A 255 6.25 5.73 -11.46
CA SER A 255 5.14 5.77 -12.44
C SER A 255 5.14 4.55 -13.35
N ASP A 256 3.94 4.03 -13.66
CA ASP A 256 3.73 3.03 -14.71
C ASP A 256 3.47 3.68 -16.07
N SER A 257 3.35 2.85 -17.12
CA SER A 257 3.17 3.34 -18.50
C SER A 257 1.90 4.17 -18.69
N LEU A 258 0.78 3.75 -18.11
CA LEU A 258 -0.49 4.50 -18.22
C LEU A 258 -0.43 5.82 -17.48
N GLN A 259 0.23 5.83 -16.35
CA GLN A 259 0.43 7.01 -15.53
C GLN A 259 1.27 8.05 -16.26
N GLU A 260 2.35 7.61 -16.89
CA GLU A 260 3.14 8.49 -17.74
C GLU A 260 2.31 9.02 -18.91
N GLU A 261 1.54 8.15 -19.57
CA GLU A 261 0.75 8.52 -20.74
C GLU A 261 -0.35 9.55 -20.41
N ILE A 262 -1.00 9.45 -19.24
CA ILE A 262 -1.94 10.49 -18.80
C ILE A 262 -1.25 11.84 -18.65
N LEU A 263 -0.09 11.89 -17.99
CA LEU A 263 0.63 13.14 -17.76
C LEU A 263 1.19 13.69 -19.06
N ARG A 264 1.69 12.84 -19.95
CA ARG A 264 2.15 13.20 -21.30
C ARG A 264 1.02 13.80 -22.14
N THR A 265 -0.16 13.15 -22.11
CA THR A 265 -1.36 13.61 -22.82
C THR A 265 -1.82 14.97 -22.28
N LEU A 266 -1.86 15.15 -20.95
CA LEU A 266 -2.23 16.42 -20.32
C LEU A 266 -1.20 17.53 -20.58
N ALA A 267 0.09 17.22 -20.56
CA ALA A 267 1.13 18.19 -20.87
C ALA A 267 1.10 18.62 -22.35
N GLY A 268 0.75 17.70 -23.25
CA GLY A 268 0.84 17.95 -24.69
C GLY A 268 2.29 18.21 -25.13
N HIS A 269 2.51 18.31 -26.43
CA HIS A 269 3.87 18.48 -26.97
C HIS A 269 4.50 19.86 -26.71
N THR A 270 3.68 20.88 -26.48
CA THR A 270 4.10 22.27 -26.26
C THR A 270 3.90 22.76 -24.84
N GLY A 271 3.39 21.91 -23.96
CA GLY A 271 3.09 22.25 -22.57
C GLY A 271 4.31 22.19 -21.63
N ASN A 272 4.05 22.43 -20.38
CA ASN A 272 5.09 22.55 -19.35
C ASN A 272 5.02 21.35 -18.41
N TRP A 273 6.00 20.46 -18.50
CA TRP A 273 6.06 19.24 -17.68
C TRP A 273 7.44 19.04 -17.06
N VAL A 274 7.49 19.06 -15.73
CA VAL A 274 8.70 18.81 -14.95
C VAL A 274 8.55 17.49 -14.23
N ARG A 275 9.44 16.55 -14.51
CA ARG A 275 9.52 15.23 -13.86
C ARG A 275 10.74 15.17 -12.96
N VAL A 276 10.53 14.91 -11.68
CA VAL A 276 11.62 14.78 -10.69
C VAL A 276 11.56 13.40 -10.07
N GLY A 277 12.67 12.71 -10.06
CA GLY A 277 12.75 11.37 -9.48
C GLY A 277 14.18 10.89 -9.28
N ASP A 278 14.31 9.77 -8.57
CA ASP A 278 15.56 9.05 -8.41
C ASP A 278 15.55 7.79 -9.27
N PRO A 279 16.32 7.72 -10.35
CA PRO A 279 16.31 6.58 -11.25
C PRO A 279 16.76 5.26 -10.59
N ASN A 280 17.29 5.31 -9.36
CA ASN A 280 17.80 4.17 -8.60
C ASN A 280 16.92 3.80 -7.40
N GLN A 281 15.79 4.48 -7.15
CA GLN A 281 14.91 4.25 -6.00
C GLN A 281 13.54 3.68 -6.34
N SER A 282 13.34 3.10 -7.52
CA SER A 282 12.08 2.40 -7.81
C SER A 282 11.98 1.13 -6.98
N ILE A 283 11.24 1.20 -5.87
CA ILE A 283 11.01 0.07 -4.96
C ILE A 283 9.71 -0.69 -5.29
N TYR A 284 8.88 -0.15 -6.17
CA TYR A 284 7.59 -0.71 -6.52
C TYR A 284 7.62 -1.60 -7.77
N GLU A 285 8.71 -1.63 -8.55
CA GLU A 285 8.86 -2.42 -9.78
C GLU A 285 8.48 -3.91 -9.59
N THR A 286 8.83 -4.50 -8.46
CA THR A 286 8.51 -5.91 -8.15
C THR A 286 7.03 -6.14 -7.84
N PHE A 287 6.29 -5.13 -7.38
CA PHE A 287 4.92 -5.24 -6.89
C PHE A 287 3.88 -4.50 -7.74
N THR A 288 4.35 -3.62 -8.61
CA THR A 288 3.55 -2.83 -9.54
C THR A 288 4.17 -2.95 -10.94
N THR A 289 3.61 -2.26 -11.91
CA THR A 289 4.17 -2.10 -13.27
C THR A 289 5.01 -0.84 -13.39
N ALA A 290 5.38 -0.20 -12.26
CA ALA A 290 6.29 0.92 -12.23
C ALA A 290 7.65 0.54 -12.83
N ASP A 291 8.20 1.41 -13.67
CA ASP A 291 9.46 1.16 -14.35
C ASP A 291 10.32 2.44 -14.38
N PRO A 292 11.47 2.44 -13.70
CA PRO A 292 12.35 3.62 -13.69
C PRO A 292 12.90 3.98 -15.07
N ARG A 293 12.78 3.09 -16.07
CA ARG A 293 13.16 3.38 -17.46
C ARG A 293 12.37 4.56 -18.03
N TYR A 294 11.11 4.72 -17.69
CA TYR A 294 10.30 5.85 -18.17
C TYR A 294 10.92 7.19 -17.78
N LEU A 295 11.42 7.34 -16.56
CA LEU A 295 12.12 8.56 -16.16
C LEU A 295 13.47 8.70 -16.87
N ARG A 296 14.25 7.63 -17.01
CA ARG A 296 15.56 7.64 -17.68
C ARG A 296 15.42 8.00 -19.16
N GLU A 297 14.49 7.39 -19.85
CA GLU A 297 14.19 7.68 -21.25
C GLU A 297 13.70 9.12 -21.41
N PHE A 298 12.79 9.57 -20.54
CA PHE A 298 12.31 10.95 -20.57
C PHE A 298 13.44 11.99 -20.45
N ILE A 299 14.37 11.79 -19.54
CA ILE A 299 15.51 12.71 -19.33
C ILE A 299 16.41 12.80 -20.59
N THR A 300 16.44 11.75 -21.39
CA THR A 300 17.29 11.68 -22.62
C THR A 300 16.55 12.04 -23.91
N LEU A 301 15.25 12.33 -23.85
CA LEU A 301 14.48 12.73 -25.03
C LEU A 301 14.99 14.06 -25.58
N GLU A 302 15.01 14.16 -26.91
CA GLU A 302 15.32 15.42 -27.60
C GLU A 302 14.31 16.51 -27.22
N GLY A 303 14.80 17.70 -26.90
CA GLY A 303 13.98 18.83 -26.47
C GLY A 303 13.66 18.87 -24.98
N VAL A 304 14.00 17.84 -24.22
CA VAL A 304 13.87 17.83 -22.75
C VAL A 304 15.09 18.48 -22.09
N GLN A 305 14.85 19.43 -21.19
CA GLN A 305 15.89 20.03 -20.37
C GLN A 305 16.32 19.03 -19.30
N SER A 306 17.50 18.43 -19.44
CA SER A 306 18.06 17.52 -18.45
C SER A 306 18.72 18.27 -17.30
N ARG A 307 18.44 17.90 -16.05
CA ARG A 307 19.06 18.45 -14.83
C ARG A 307 19.37 17.33 -13.85
N GLU A 308 20.34 17.57 -12.98
CA GLU A 308 20.74 16.64 -11.94
C GLU A 308 20.78 17.32 -10.57
N LEU A 309 20.38 16.59 -9.54
CA LEU A 309 20.52 16.97 -8.12
C LEU A 309 21.38 15.92 -7.40
N PRO A 310 22.73 15.98 -7.56
CA PRO A 310 23.62 14.94 -7.03
C PRO A 310 23.98 15.13 -5.55
N ASN A 311 23.76 16.31 -4.96
CA ASN A 311 24.25 16.62 -3.62
C ASN A 311 23.25 16.18 -2.55
N SER A 312 23.65 15.23 -1.70
CA SER A 312 22.87 14.73 -0.57
C SER A 312 23.38 15.29 0.76
N GLY A 313 22.52 15.91 1.54
CA GLY A 313 22.80 16.33 2.92
C GLY A 313 22.26 15.37 3.98
N ARG A 314 21.91 14.13 3.60
CA ARG A 314 21.25 13.17 4.49
C ARG A 314 22.23 12.23 5.18
N SER A 315 23.15 11.66 4.42
CA SER A 315 23.93 10.50 4.84
C SER A 315 25.40 10.83 5.06
N GLN A 316 26.07 10.01 5.84
CA GLN A 316 27.53 10.02 5.98
C GLN A 316 28.20 9.59 4.68
N GLN A 317 29.46 10.00 4.49
CA GLN A 317 30.23 9.71 3.28
C GLN A 317 30.27 8.22 2.94
N HIS A 318 30.56 7.35 3.91
CA HIS A 318 30.68 5.89 3.69
C HIS A 318 29.40 5.24 3.19
N ILE A 319 28.21 5.76 3.58
CA ILE A 319 26.92 5.28 3.08
C ILE A 319 26.75 5.67 1.60
N MET A 320 27.15 6.90 1.25
CA MET A 320 27.10 7.37 -0.14
C MET A 320 28.10 6.60 -1.01
N ASP A 321 29.30 6.34 -0.50
CA ASP A 321 30.33 5.56 -1.20
C ASP A 321 29.87 4.13 -1.48
N LEU A 322 29.22 3.47 -0.50
CA LEU A 322 28.64 2.14 -0.70
C LEU A 322 27.57 2.15 -1.78
N ALA A 323 26.66 3.13 -1.76
CA ALA A 323 25.62 3.25 -2.78
C ALA A 323 26.23 3.49 -4.17
N ASN A 324 27.23 4.35 -4.29
CA ASN A 324 27.94 4.61 -5.54
C ASN A 324 28.68 3.37 -6.04
N GLN A 325 29.31 2.59 -5.15
CA GLN A 325 29.95 1.32 -5.51
C GLN A 325 28.94 0.29 -6.04
N LEU A 326 27.70 0.28 -5.55
CA LEU A 326 26.65 -0.58 -6.09
C LEU A 326 26.28 -0.19 -7.52
N ILE A 327 26.24 1.12 -7.83
CA ILE A 327 26.02 1.61 -9.20
C ILE A 327 27.14 1.09 -10.11
N GLU A 328 28.40 1.35 -9.77
CA GLU A 328 29.56 0.88 -10.55
C GLU A 328 29.59 -0.64 -10.71
N TRP A 329 29.34 -1.36 -9.59
CA TRP A 329 29.33 -2.82 -9.63
C TRP A 329 28.26 -3.36 -10.56
N SER A 330 27.04 -2.78 -10.55
CA SER A 330 25.94 -3.23 -11.41
C SER A 330 26.24 -3.02 -12.90
N MET A 331 26.89 -1.90 -13.23
CA MET A 331 27.20 -1.52 -14.61
C MET A 331 28.43 -2.25 -15.19
N GLU A 332 29.45 -2.47 -14.36
CA GLU A 332 30.77 -2.92 -14.87
C GLU A 332 31.17 -4.32 -14.41
N ARG A 333 30.82 -4.68 -13.18
CA ARG A 333 31.39 -5.86 -12.48
C ARG A 333 30.37 -6.93 -12.13
N HIS A 334 29.09 -6.74 -12.41
CA HIS A 334 28.08 -7.77 -12.15
C HIS A 334 28.41 -9.05 -12.91
N PRO A 335 28.37 -10.27 -12.28
CA PRO A 335 28.76 -11.52 -12.92
C PRO A 335 27.90 -11.89 -14.16
N ASN A 336 26.63 -11.50 -14.16
CA ASN A 336 25.73 -11.73 -15.30
C ASN A 336 25.85 -10.54 -16.29
N PRO A 337 26.31 -10.79 -17.56
CA PRO A 337 26.38 -9.75 -18.59
C PRO A 337 25.03 -9.05 -18.85
N ALA A 338 23.92 -9.81 -18.86
CA ALA A 338 22.60 -9.23 -19.11
C ALA A 338 22.20 -8.17 -18.07
N VAL A 339 22.70 -8.26 -16.84
CA VAL A 339 22.47 -7.22 -15.83
C VAL A 339 23.31 -5.98 -16.14
N ARG A 340 24.55 -6.15 -16.59
CA ARG A 340 25.39 -5.01 -17.00
C ARG A 340 24.79 -4.28 -18.19
N ASP A 341 24.27 -5.02 -19.18
CA ASP A 341 23.64 -4.44 -20.36
C ASP A 341 22.30 -3.74 -20.04
N TYR A 342 21.56 -4.27 -19.07
CA TYR A 342 20.29 -3.66 -18.61
C TYR A 342 20.52 -2.39 -17.77
N MET A 343 21.68 -2.26 -17.11
CA MET A 343 22.06 -1.14 -16.22
C MET A 343 20.95 -0.81 -15.21
N PRO A 344 20.64 -1.70 -14.26
CA PRO A 344 19.54 -1.49 -13.29
C PRO A 344 19.77 -0.27 -12.41
N LEU A 345 21.02 0.10 -12.16
CA LEU A 345 21.44 1.31 -11.46
C LEU A 345 22.26 2.19 -12.40
N THR A 346 22.04 3.51 -12.37
CA THR A 346 22.67 4.48 -13.27
C THR A 346 23.10 5.74 -12.52
N PRO A 347 24.07 6.54 -13.04
CA PRO A 347 24.30 7.90 -12.54
C PRO A 347 23.00 8.75 -12.54
N PRO A 348 22.92 9.81 -11.73
CA PRO A 348 24.07 10.50 -11.08
C PRO A 348 24.55 9.80 -9.81
N TYR A 349 25.86 9.91 -9.56
CA TYR A 349 26.47 9.49 -8.30
C TYR A 349 26.09 10.44 -7.16
N ILE A 350 25.94 9.88 -5.95
CA ILE A 350 25.63 10.67 -4.76
C ILE A 350 26.90 11.43 -4.32
N GLN A 351 26.78 12.73 -4.23
CA GLN A 351 27.85 13.62 -3.80
C GLN A 351 27.52 14.25 -2.44
N PRO A 352 28.52 14.55 -1.61
CA PRO A 352 28.30 15.31 -0.40
C PRO A 352 27.84 16.74 -0.71
N THR A 353 27.32 17.41 0.29
CA THR A 353 26.98 18.84 0.19
C THR A 353 28.20 19.69 0.04
N PRO A 354 28.15 20.84 -0.66
CA PRO A 354 29.23 21.78 -0.76
C PRO A 354 29.67 22.31 0.61
N PRO A 355 30.95 22.72 0.77
CA PRO A 355 31.39 23.39 1.99
C PRO A 355 30.54 24.62 2.31
N GLY A 356 30.11 24.75 3.58
CA GLY A 356 29.25 25.85 4.02
C GLY A 356 27.77 25.67 3.74
N ASP A 357 27.32 24.49 3.27
CA ASP A 357 25.90 24.17 3.12
C ASP A 357 25.17 24.25 4.47
N PRO A 358 23.99 24.87 4.54
CA PRO A 358 23.21 24.95 5.78
C PRO A 358 22.82 23.58 6.37
N GLN A 359 22.83 22.53 5.56
CA GLN A 359 22.59 21.14 5.97
C GLN A 359 23.82 20.29 5.59
N PRO A 360 24.94 20.38 6.35
CA PRO A 360 26.12 19.58 6.08
C PRO A 360 25.83 18.09 6.32
N ASN A 361 26.62 17.25 5.67
CA ASN A 361 26.55 15.80 5.93
C ASN A 361 26.95 15.50 7.38
N PRO A 362 26.37 14.46 8.00
CA PRO A 362 26.84 13.97 9.30
C PRO A 362 28.32 13.61 9.26
N PRO A 363 29.07 13.73 10.39
CA PRO A 363 30.46 13.38 10.47
C PRO A 363 30.76 11.97 9.93
N ALA A 364 31.87 11.80 9.24
CA ALA A 364 32.26 10.49 8.73
C ALA A 364 32.51 9.51 9.89
N ASN A 365 31.97 8.31 9.78
CA ASN A 365 32.21 7.21 10.70
C ASN A 365 32.62 5.98 9.89
N PRO A 366 33.88 5.57 9.84
CA PRO A 366 34.34 4.40 9.11
C PRO A 366 33.65 3.10 9.51
N ASP A 367 33.25 2.99 10.79
CA ASP A 367 32.55 1.84 11.34
C ASP A 367 31.00 1.97 11.23
N GLY A 368 30.52 3.01 10.54
CA GLY A 368 29.08 3.31 10.40
C GLY A 368 28.31 2.38 9.47
N VAL A 369 29.00 1.54 8.69
CA VAL A 369 28.41 0.52 7.83
C VAL A 369 28.96 -0.84 8.25
N PHE A 370 28.08 -1.70 8.71
CA PHE A 370 28.42 -3.06 9.15
C PHE A 370 27.66 -4.10 8.35
N LEU A 371 28.38 -5.08 7.80
CA LEU A 371 27.80 -6.20 7.08
C LEU A 371 28.09 -7.51 7.83
N HIS A 372 27.05 -8.25 8.19
CA HIS A 372 27.21 -9.62 8.64
C HIS A 372 27.58 -10.51 7.44
N ALA A 373 28.76 -11.08 7.47
CA ALA A 373 29.25 -11.97 6.41
C ALA A 373 28.63 -13.36 6.49
N GLU A 374 28.17 -13.78 7.67
CA GLU A 374 27.57 -15.08 7.91
C GLU A 374 26.05 -14.99 7.79
N GLY A 375 25.45 -15.97 7.09
CA GLY A 375 23.99 -16.08 7.02
C GLY A 375 23.41 -16.68 8.30
N PHE A 376 22.29 -16.16 8.74
CA PHE A 376 21.54 -16.70 9.88
C PHE A 376 20.29 -17.45 9.42
N PRO A 377 19.89 -18.55 10.08
CA PRO A 377 18.53 -19.06 9.97
C PRO A 377 17.51 -17.96 10.31
N PRO A 378 16.33 -17.92 9.68
CA PRO A 378 15.38 -16.82 9.84
C PRO A 378 14.99 -16.47 11.29
N ALA A 379 14.88 -17.44 12.17
CA ALA A 379 14.54 -17.21 13.58
C ALA A 379 15.73 -16.65 14.38
N GLU A 380 16.94 -17.14 14.10
CA GLU A 380 18.18 -16.66 14.73
C GLU A 380 18.51 -15.22 14.32
N GLU A 381 18.31 -14.88 13.03
CA GLU A 381 18.48 -13.53 12.53
C GLU A 381 17.67 -12.50 13.34
N ILE A 382 16.39 -12.79 13.64
CA ILE A 382 15.55 -11.90 14.45
C ILE A 382 16.12 -11.77 15.87
N THR A 383 16.58 -12.85 16.46
CA THR A 383 17.14 -12.83 17.81
C THR A 383 18.41 -11.96 17.87
N VAL A 384 19.31 -12.13 16.90
CA VAL A 384 20.54 -11.31 16.78
C VAL A 384 20.20 -9.85 16.52
N LEU A 385 19.25 -9.58 15.62
CA LEU A 385 18.79 -8.23 15.32
C LEU A 385 18.25 -7.51 16.56
N VAL A 386 17.32 -8.14 17.29
CA VAL A 386 16.71 -7.54 18.48
C VAL A 386 17.74 -7.29 19.58
N LYS A 387 18.67 -8.23 19.78
CA LYS A 387 19.78 -8.06 20.74
C LYS A 387 20.66 -6.86 20.34
N SER A 388 21.03 -6.75 19.07
CA SER A 388 21.84 -5.66 18.54
C SER A 388 21.16 -4.30 18.70
N VAL A 389 19.88 -4.20 18.30
CA VAL A 389 19.08 -2.96 18.42
C VAL A 389 18.93 -2.55 19.89
N ARG A 390 18.63 -3.49 20.79
CA ARG A 390 18.51 -3.21 22.22
C ARG A 390 19.80 -2.66 22.82
N GLN A 391 20.95 -3.24 22.44
CA GLN A 391 22.25 -2.76 22.91
C GLN A 391 22.55 -1.37 22.33
N TRP A 392 22.31 -1.17 21.01
CA TRP A 392 22.57 0.09 20.34
C TRP A 392 21.74 1.24 20.93
N LEU A 393 20.44 1.02 21.20
CA LEU A 393 19.55 2.01 21.82
C LEU A 393 20.01 2.38 23.24
N LYS A 394 20.54 1.41 23.99
CA LYS A 394 21.10 1.66 25.32
C LYS A 394 22.33 2.56 25.26
N ASP A 395 23.15 2.35 24.24
CA ASP A 395 24.39 3.13 24.04
C ASP A 395 24.11 4.49 23.39
N ASN A 396 22.93 4.66 22.75
CA ASN A 396 22.54 5.87 22.02
C ASN A 396 21.09 6.30 22.35
N PRO A 397 20.80 6.71 23.61
CA PRO A 397 19.43 6.92 24.08
C PRO A 397 18.66 8.07 23.39
N GLU A 398 19.37 9.05 22.83
CA GLU A 398 18.77 10.19 22.12
C GLU A 398 18.60 9.97 20.60
N MET A 399 18.99 8.79 20.12
CA MET A 399 18.95 8.48 18.69
C MET A 399 17.80 7.54 18.34
N THR A 400 17.39 7.56 17.09
CA THR A 400 16.36 6.66 16.56
C THR A 400 16.98 5.62 15.64
N CYS A 401 16.43 4.40 15.69
CA CYS A 401 16.83 3.28 14.86
C CYS A 401 15.64 2.80 14.02
N ALA A 402 15.83 2.61 12.70
CA ALA A 402 14.82 2.02 11.84
C ALA A 402 15.22 0.60 11.45
N ILE A 403 14.28 -0.34 11.56
CA ILE A 403 14.42 -1.71 11.08
C ILE A 403 13.63 -1.83 9.78
N LEU A 404 14.32 -2.08 8.67
CA LEU A 404 13.70 -2.30 7.37
C LEU A 404 13.55 -3.80 7.11
N THR A 405 12.37 -4.23 6.67
CA THR A 405 12.09 -5.62 6.36
C THR A 405 11.55 -5.75 4.93
N PRO A 406 11.96 -6.78 4.17
CA PRO A 406 11.56 -6.92 2.77
C PRO A 406 10.08 -7.32 2.59
N ARG A 407 9.43 -7.83 3.65
CA ARG A 407 8.03 -8.29 3.63
C ARG A 407 7.34 -7.97 4.95
N ASN A 408 6.06 -7.61 4.89
CA ASN A 408 5.26 -7.33 6.08
C ASN A 408 5.25 -8.49 7.09
N GLN A 409 5.17 -9.74 6.63
CA GLN A 409 5.19 -10.90 7.54
C GLN A 409 6.47 -10.92 8.39
N ARG A 410 7.63 -10.65 7.76
CA ARG A 410 8.91 -10.56 8.49
C ARG A 410 8.92 -9.38 9.47
N GLY A 411 8.30 -8.26 9.09
CA GLY A 411 8.12 -7.12 9.97
C GLY A 411 7.30 -7.47 11.21
N TYR A 412 6.24 -8.25 11.06
CA TYR A 412 5.44 -8.70 12.20
C TYR A 412 6.20 -9.63 13.15
N ASP A 413 7.04 -10.51 12.60
CA ASP A 413 7.90 -11.38 13.41
C ASP A 413 8.90 -10.54 14.24
N VAL A 414 9.50 -9.52 13.63
CA VAL A 414 10.38 -8.56 14.32
C VAL A 414 9.64 -7.78 15.41
N VAL A 415 8.43 -7.25 15.12
CA VAL A 415 7.60 -6.54 16.11
C VAL A 415 7.28 -7.42 17.32
N ASN A 416 6.93 -8.68 17.08
CA ASN A 416 6.67 -9.63 18.18
C ASN A 416 7.92 -9.87 19.03
N ALA A 417 9.09 -10.01 18.41
CA ALA A 417 10.35 -10.22 19.11
C ALA A 417 10.80 -8.97 19.90
N LEU A 418 10.62 -7.76 19.36
CA LEU A 418 10.87 -6.50 20.08
C LEU A 418 9.96 -6.39 21.32
N ARG A 419 8.68 -6.74 21.19
CA ARG A 419 7.72 -6.75 22.31
C ARG A 419 8.13 -7.72 23.40
N GLN A 420 8.55 -8.96 23.03
CA GLN A 420 9.01 -9.97 23.98
C GLN A 420 10.30 -9.54 24.70
N ALA A 421 11.15 -8.76 24.03
CA ALA A 421 12.38 -8.22 24.59
C ALA A 421 12.19 -6.91 25.38
N ASP A 422 10.95 -6.43 25.53
CA ASP A 422 10.60 -5.15 26.19
C ASP A 422 11.35 -3.95 25.59
N VAL A 423 11.45 -3.91 24.25
CA VAL A 423 12.03 -2.79 23.50
C VAL A 423 10.90 -1.90 23.00
N GLU A 424 10.92 -0.62 23.32
CA GLU A 424 9.95 0.35 22.82
C GLU A 424 10.13 0.56 21.31
N TYR A 425 9.01 0.56 20.56
CA TYR A 425 9.01 0.70 19.10
C TYR A 425 7.76 1.41 18.58
N VAL A 426 7.88 1.98 17.38
CA VAL A 426 6.75 2.46 16.56
C VAL A 426 6.60 1.54 15.37
N GLU A 427 5.41 0.94 15.21
CA GLU A 427 5.11 0.06 14.08
C GLU A 427 4.65 0.88 12.88
N MET A 428 5.42 0.85 11.79
CA MET A 428 5.13 1.53 10.53
C MET A 428 4.80 0.56 9.37
N LEU A 429 4.31 -0.64 9.71
CA LEU A 429 3.84 -1.61 8.73
C LEU A 429 2.48 -1.18 8.15
N ARG A 430 2.06 -1.80 7.02
CA ARG A 430 0.80 -1.48 6.33
C ARG A 430 -0.43 -1.48 7.25
N SER A 431 -0.44 -2.36 8.26
CA SER A 431 -1.42 -2.32 9.36
C SER A 431 -0.71 -2.62 10.67
N SER A 432 -0.95 -1.83 11.70
CA SER A 432 -0.36 -2.11 13.02
C SER A 432 -0.93 -3.41 13.59
N THR A 433 -0.15 -4.07 14.46
CA THR A 433 -0.61 -5.24 15.19
C THR A 433 -1.86 -4.89 16.01
N ASN A 434 -1.91 -3.70 16.60
CA ASN A 434 -3.07 -3.22 17.34
C ASN A 434 -4.32 -3.09 16.45
N THR A 435 -4.19 -2.47 15.26
CA THR A 435 -5.30 -2.35 14.31
C THR A 435 -5.83 -3.73 13.89
N ARG A 436 -4.93 -4.69 13.61
CA ARG A 436 -5.33 -6.05 13.25
C ARG A 436 -6.00 -6.80 14.40
N GLU A 437 -5.51 -6.62 15.61
CA GLU A 437 -6.09 -7.24 16.82
C GLU A 437 -7.50 -6.72 17.08
N VAL A 438 -7.69 -5.41 16.96
CA VAL A 438 -9.02 -4.77 17.08
C VAL A 438 -9.95 -5.24 15.97
N ALA A 439 -9.52 -5.12 14.71
CA ALA A 439 -10.30 -5.55 13.56
C ALA A 439 -10.64 -7.05 13.60
N GLY A 440 -9.67 -7.90 13.97
CA GLY A 440 -9.88 -9.34 14.15
C GLY A 440 -10.88 -9.67 15.26
N SER A 441 -10.86 -8.93 16.36
CA SER A 441 -11.82 -9.10 17.46
C SER A 441 -13.24 -8.74 17.01
N ILE A 442 -13.42 -7.61 16.32
CA ILE A 442 -14.70 -7.20 15.75
C ILE A 442 -15.18 -8.23 14.70
N TYR A 443 -14.28 -8.69 13.83
CA TYR A 443 -14.59 -9.70 12.81
C TYR A 443 -15.14 -11.00 13.41
N PHE A 444 -14.55 -11.52 14.47
CA PHE A 444 -15.05 -12.75 15.12
C PHE A 444 -16.44 -12.56 15.71
N VAL A 445 -16.76 -11.40 16.30
CA VAL A 445 -18.09 -11.10 16.81
C VAL A 445 -19.10 -10.99 15.65
N LEU A 446 -18.76 -10.23 14.59
CA LEU A 446 -19.65 -10.10 13.41
C LEU A 446 -19.89 -11.45 12.74
N THR A 447 -18.87 -12.30 12.64
CA THR A 447 -18.99 -13.65 12.05
C THR A 447 -19.94 -14.55 12.87
N TYR A 448 -19.94 -14.41 14.20
CA TYR A 448 -20.88 -15.09 15.08
C TYR A 448 -22.30 -14.52 14.94
N LEU A 449 -22.46 -13.20 14.90
CA LEU A 449 -23.78 -12.57 14.72
C LEU A 449 -24.43 -12.95 13.39
N ALA A 450 -23.64 -13.18 12.34
CA ALA A 450 -24.11 -13.67 11.05
C ALA A 450 -24.55 -15.16 11.06
N ASP A 451 -24.08 -15.94 12.04
CA ASP A 451 -24.44 -17.36 12.20
C ASP A 451 -24.41 -17.73 13.69
N PRO A 452 -25.44 -17.31 14.44
CA PRO A 452 -25.48 -17.38 15.89
C PRO A 452 -25.71 -18.79 16.44
N ILE A 453 -25.99 -19.78 15.59
CA ILE A 453 -26.16 -21.18 15.98
C ILE A 453 -24.84 -21.98 16.00
N SER A 454 -23.75 -21.39 15.50
CA SER A 454 -22.45 -22.05 15.39
C SER A 454 -21.69 -22.02 16.72
N SER A 455 -21.53 -23.19 17.34
CA SER A 455 -20.75 -23.37 18.58
C SER A 455 -19.25 -23.09 18.38
N ASP A 456 -18.69 -23.35 17.20
CA ASP A 456 -17.30 -22.99 16.89
C ASP A 456 -17.08 -21.48 16.86
N LYS A 457 -18.02 -20.74 16.25
CA LYS A 457 -17.97 -19.26 16.22
C LYS A 457 -18.16 -18.66 17.61
N LEU A 458 -19.10 -19.21 18.40
CA LEU A 458 -19.29 -18.83 19.81
C LEU A 458 -18.01 -19.01 20.63
N ALA A 459 -17.36 -20.16 20.50
CA ALA A 459 -16.09 -20.44 21.17
C ALA A 459 -14.95 -19.49 20.76
N ARG A 460 -14.96 -18.99 19.50
CA ARG A 460 -14.01 -17.94 19.04
C ARG A 460 -14.32 -16.61 19.70
N VAL A 461 -15.58 -16.20 19.81
CA VAL A 461 -15.98 -14.98 20.51
C VAL A 461 -15.60 -15.04 21.98
N TYR A 462 -15.75 -16.20 22.64
CA TYR A 462 -15.28 -16.37 24.01
C TYR A 462 -13.77 -16.09 24.16
N ARG A 463 -12.94 -16.58 23.24
CA ARG A 463 -11.50 -16.27 23.25
C ARG A 463 -11.21 -14.79 23.00
N VAL A 464 -12.05 -14.10 22.22
CA VAL A 464 -11.96 -12.65 22.06
C VAL A 464 -12.32 -11.96 23.38
N TRP A 465 -13.38 -12.38 24.04
CA TRP A 465 -13.83 -11.82 25.31
C TRP A 465 -12.81 -11.98 26.45
N ARG A 466 -12.03 -13.08 26.44
CA ARG A 466 -10.95 -13.37 27.43
C ARG A 466 -9.55 -13.09 26.89
N ARG A 467 -9.42 -12.24 25.88
CA ARG A 467 -8.13 -12.04 25.20
C ARG A 467 -7.04 -11.44 26.10
N ASP A 468 -7.40 -10.55 27.02
CA ASP A 468 -6.46 -9.89 27.91
C ASP A 468 -5.78 -10.87 28.87
N ASP A 469 -6.41 -12.02 29.12
CA ASP A 469 -5.92 -13.06 30.03
C ASP A 469 -5.17 -14.20 29.29
N LYS A 470 -5.03 -14.12 27.98
CA LYS A 470 -4.45 -15.20 27.14
C LYS A 470 -2.98 -15.52 27.45
N ASP A 471 -2.24 -14.54 27.96
CA ASP A 471 -0.82 -14.63 28.25
C ASP A 471 -0.56 -14.92 29.75
N ASP A 472 -1.62 -15.02 30.55
CA ASP A 472 -1.56 -15.45 31.96
C ASP A 472 -1.41 -16.98 32.04
N ALA A 473 -0.38 -17.44 32.73
CA ALA A 473 -0.02 -18.86 32.81
C ALA A 473 -1.10 -19.73 33.46
N ASP A 474 -1.88 -19.18 34.39
CA ASP A 474 -2.91 -19.89 35.14
C ASP A 474 -4.27 -19.83 34.42
N LEU A 475 -4.57 -18.72 33.72
CA LEU A 475 -5.85 -18.51 33.06
C LEU A 475 -5.87 -19.07 31.63
N ALA A 476 -4.76 -19.08 30.91
CA ALA A 476 -4.70 -19.57 29.52
C ALA A 476 -5.22 -21.02 29.35
N PRO A 477 -4.85 -22.00 30.22
CA PRO A 477 -5.41 -23.35 30.12
C PRO A 477 -6.92 -23.38 30.40
N GLN A 478 -7.42 -22.57 31.33
CA GLN A 478 -8.85 -22.48 31.65
C GLN A 478 -9.64 -21.93 30.49
N ILE A 479 -9.14 -20.87 29.82
CA ILE A 479 -9.74 -20.28 28.63
C ILE A 479 -9.85 -21.31 27.50
N GLN A 480 -8.81 -22.13 27.30
CA GLN A 480 -8.83 -23.19 26.29
C GLN A 480 -9.87 -24.27 26.61
N ASN A 481 -9.96 -24.69 27.89
CA ASN A 481 -10.93 -25.69 28.34
C ASN A 481 -12.37 -25.19 28.17
N ILE A 482 -12.66 -23.96 28.59
CA ILE A 482 -14.00 -23.38 28.41
C ILE A 482 -14.34 -23.18 26.92
N ALA A 483 -13.41 -22.72 26.11
CA ALA A 483 -13.60 -22.62 24.67
C ALA A 483 -13.89 -23.99 24.02
N LYS A 484 -13.25 -25.07 24.52
CA LYS A 484 -13.52 -26.43 24.07
C LYS A 484 -14.92 -26.91 24.53
N LEU A 485 -15.31 -26.57 25.75
CA LEU A 485 -16.64 -26.85 26.29
C LEU A 485 -17.73 -26.18 25.45
N LEU A 486 -17.60 -24.88 25.16
CA LEU A 486 -18.52 -24.12 24.30
C LEU A 486 -18.61 -24.68 22.88
N ARG A 487 -17.49 -25.14 22.30
CA ARG A 487 -17.47 -25.81 20.99
C ARG A 487 -18.25 -27.12 21.00
N GLY A 488 -18.32 -27.80 22.12
CA GLY A 488 -19.11 -29.02 22.34
C GLY A 488 -20.60 -28.78 22.57
N CYS A 489 -21.06 -27.53 22.64
CA CYS A 489 -22.46 -27.21 22.81
C CYS A 489 -23.24 -27.60 21.53
N SER A 490 -24.06 -28.62 21.61
CA SER A 490 -24.81 -29.17 20.47
C SER A 490 -25.95 -28.27 19.98
N ALA A 491 -26.48 -27.43 20.89
CA ALA A 491 -27.56 -26.49 20.58
C ALA A 491 -27.26 -25.16 21.30
N VAL A 492 -26.63 -24.23 20.58
CA VAL A 492 -26.23 -22.91 21.11
C VAL A 492 -27.43 -22.13 21.66
N GLU A 493 -28.60 -22.33 21.09
CA GLU A 493 -29.85 -21.70 21.52
C GLU A 493 -30.23 -22.08 22.96
N THR A 494 -29.97 -23.32 23.39
CA THR A 494 -30.23 -23.78 24.77
C THR A 494 -29.30 -23.18 25.80
N TYR A 495 -28.15 -22.67 25.33
CA TYR A 495 -27.24 -21.89 26.16
C TYR A 495 -27.60 -20.40 26.15
N ILE A 496 -27.83 -19.81 24.98
CA ILE A 496 -28.04 -18.35 24.85
C ILE A 496 -29.45 -17.96 25.30
N ASN A 497 -30.50 -18.65 24.81
CA ASN A 497 -31.91 -18.34 25.09
C ASN A 497 -32.64 -19.59 25.56
N PRO A 498 -32.39 -20.09 26.78
CA PRO A 498 -33.01 -21.34 27.24
C PRO A 498 -34.51 -21.19 27.36
N GLN A 499 -35.28 -22.03 26.61
CA GLN A 499 -36.72 -22.18 26.71
C GLN A 499 -37.03 -23.55 27.35
N GLY A 500 -36.71 -23.70 28.62
CA GLY A 500 -36.88 -24.94 29.36
C GLY A 500 -35.57 -25.47 29.92
N THR A 501 -34.88 -26.37 29.24
CA THR A 501 -33.59 -26.91 29.69
C THR A 501 -32.46 -25.92 29.37
N ASP A 502 -31.76 -25.41 30.39
CA ASP A 502 -30.58 -24.62 30.19
C ASP A 502 -29.36 -25.56 30.04
N TRP A 503 -28.59 -25.40 28.97
CA TRP A 503 -27.34 -26.14 28.76
C TRP A 503 -26.36 -25.95 29.93
N LEU A 504 -26.35 -24.78 30.58
CA LEU A 504 -25.53 -24.53 31.76
C LEU A 504 -25.83 -25.50 32.92
N ASP A 505 -27.10 -25.87 33.14
CA ASP A 505 -27.45 -26.82 34.20
C ASP A 505 -26.77 -28.18 33.99
N THR A 506 -26.51 -28.53 32.73
CA THR A 506 -25.86 -29.80 32.38
C THR A 506 -24.35 -29.76 32.60
N VAL A 507 -23.68 -28.62 32.32
CA VAL A 507 -22.20 -28.55 32.33
C VAL A 507 -21.62 -27.93 33.59
N THR A 508 -22.43 -27.24 34.39
CA THR A 508 -21.99 -26.55 35.62
C THR A 508 -22.62 -27.08 36.91
N SER A 509 -23.24 -28.27 36.87
CA SER A 509 -23.98 -28.87 38.03
C SER A 509 -23.19 -28.94 39.33
N ASN A 510 -21.86 -28.97 39.27
CA ASN A 510 -20.97 -29.04 40.43
C ASN A 510 -19.94 -27.90 40.50
N ASP A 511 -20.06 -26.84 39.69
CA ASP A 511 -19.11 -25.73 39.62
C ASP A 511 -19.85 -24.38 39.53
N PRO A 512 -20.17 -23.75 40.66
CA PRO A 512 -20.84 -22.46 40.72
C PRO A 512 -20.03 -21.31 40.10
N ASP A 513 -18.70 -21.38 40.18
CA ASP A 513 -17.82 -20.34 39.66
C ASP A 513 -17.81 -20.36 38.12
N LEU A 514 -17.74 -21.56 37.53
CA LEU A 514 -17.87 -21.76 36.11
C LEU A 514 -19.25 -21.28 35.60
N ARG A 515 -20.32 -21.53 36.38
CA ARG A 515 -21.66 -21.07 36.06
C ARG A 515 -21.72 -19.54 35.98
N SER A 516 -21.26 -18.87 37.03
CA SER A 516 -21.24 -17.41 37.08
C SER A 516 -20.45 -16.82 35.90
N HIS A 517 -19.31 -17.39 35.59
CA HIS A 517 -18.44 -16.98 34.51
C HIS A 517 -19.11 -17.14 33.12
N LEU A 518 -19.79 -18.25 32.87
CA LEU A 518 -20.52 -18.49 31.63
C LEU A 518 -21.80 -17.65 31.54
N ASP A 519 -22.45 -17.32 32.65
CA ASP A 519 -23.58 -16.38 32.69
C ASP A 519 -23.13 -14.95 32.33
N GLU A 520 -21.98 -14.49 32.78
CA GLU A 520 -21.39 -13.20 32.35
C GLU A 520 -21.11 -13.19 30.85
N PHE A 521 -20.55 -14.28 30.32
CA PHE A 521 -20.32 -14.41 28.89
C PHE A 521 -21.64 -14.43 28.10
N ARG A 522 -22.68 -15.11 28.60
CA ARG A 522 -24.03 -15.09 28.01
C ARG A 522 -24.57 -13.65 27.92
N GLN A 523 -24.43 -12.85 29.00
CA GLN A 523 -24.85 -11.45 29.01
C GLN A 523 -24.08 -10.62 27.98
N PHE A 524 -22.77 -10.85 27.84
CA PHE A 524 -21.97 -10.23 26.80
C PHE A 524 -22.50 -10.56 25.41
N ILE A 525 -22.82 -11.83 25.12
CA ILE A 525 -23.40 -12.26 23.84
C ILE A 525 -24.77 -11.60 23.58
N HIS A 526 -25.66 -11.56 24.58
CA HIS A 526 -26.94 -10.85 24.45
C HIS A 526 -26.76 -9.40 24.06
N SER A 527 -25.84 -8.73 24.73
CA SER A 527 -25.54 -7.34 24.40
C SER A 527 -25.09 -7.17 22.93
N MET A 528 -24.33 -8.11 22.36
CA MET A 528 -23.94 -8.08 20.94
C MET A 528 -25.12 -8.36 20.00
N GLN A 529 -26.00 -9.31 20.36
CA GLN A 529 -27.18 -9.64 19.56
C GLN A 529 -28.19 -8.48 19.52
N GLU A 530 -28.38 -7.73 20.59
CA GLU A 530 -29.19 -6.51 20.60
C GLU A 530 -28.72 -5.47 19.60
N ALA A 531 -27.39 -5.37 19.41
CA ALA A 531 -26.82 -4.45 18.45
C ALA A 531 -27.01 -4.89 16.98
N ALA A 532 -27.33 -6.16 16.72
CA ALA A 532 -27.41 -6.71 15.35
C ALA A 532 -28.49 -6.05 14.48
N SER A 533 -29.47 -5.36 15.08
CA SER A 533 -30.50 -4.61 14.36
C SER A 533 -30.09 -3.20 13.94
N LEU A 534 -28.90 -2.73 14.37
CA LEU A 534 -28.40 -1.40 14.02
C LEU A 534 -27.84 -1.37 12.58
N PRO A 535 -27.81 -0.19 11.92
CA PRO A 535 -27.06 0.00 10.70
C PRO A 535 -25.60 -0.42 10.87
N VAL A 536 -24.98 -0.93 9.79
CA VAL A 536 -23.67 -1.61 9.85
C VAL A 536 -22.57 -0.74 10.49
N ASP A 537 -22.53 0.55 10.18
CA ASP A 537 -21.60 1.52 10.77
C ASP A 537 -21.79 1.67 12.28
N GLN A 538 -23.05 1.77 12.74
CA GLN A 538 -23.40 1.86 14.16
C GLN A 538 -23.17 0.52 14.87
N LEU A 539 -23.47 -0.60 14.22
CA LEU A 539 -23.20 -1.95 14.71
C LEU A 539 -21.69 -2.11 15.01
N VAL A 540 -20.83 -1.78 14.05
CA VAL A 540 -19.37 -1.90 14.20
C VAL A 540 -18.86 -1.03 15.36
N LEU A 541 -19.32 0.22 15.46
CA LEU A 541 -18.94 1.13 16.56
C LEU A 541 -19.44 0.62 17.92
N THR A 542 -20.66 0.08 17.97
CA THR A 542 -21.24 -0.48 19.21
C THR A 542 -20.47 -1.71 19.67
N ILE A 543 -20.17 -2.63 18.73
CA ILE A 543 -19.35 -3.82 19.01
C ILE A 543 -17.97 -3.40 19.50
N ALA A 544 -17.31 -2.47 18.82
CA ALA A 544 -16.00 -1.95 19.22
C ALA A 544 -16.04 -1.36 20.64
N GLY A 545 -17.02 -0.53 20.96
CA GLY A 545 -17.20 0.06 22.28
C GLY A 545 -17.38 -0.99 23.37
N ARG A 546 -18.19 -2.02 23.15
CA ARG A 546 -18.43 -3.12 24.10
C ARG A 546 -17.20 -4.03 24.26
N ILE A 547 -16.50 -4.32 23.18
CA ILE A 547 -15.23 -5.05 23.22
C ILE A 547 -14.20 -4.26 24.02
N PHE A 548 -14.07 -2.94 23.81
CA PHE A 548 -13.12 -2.10 24.53
C PHE A 548 -13.45 -1.97 26.02
N HIS A 549 -14.73 -2.03 26.36
CA HIS A 549 -15.14 -2.06 27.77
C HIS A 549 -14.73 -3.36 28.46
N ALA A 550 -14.93 -4.49 27.78
CA ALA A 550 -14.56 -5.81 28.30
C ALA A 550 -13.02 -6.06 28.28
N MET A 551 -12.27 -5.32 27.47
CA MET A 551 -10.83 -5.49 27.26
C MET A 551 -10.07 -4.16 27.39
N PRO A 552 -9.71 -3.74 28.59
CA PRO A 552 -9.01 -2.48 28.84
C PRO A 552 -7.66 -2.35 28.12
N SER A 553 -7.00 -3.46 27.81
CA SER A 553 -5.73 -3.45 27.06
C SER A 553 -5.92 -3.01 25.61
N LEU A 554 -6.99 -3.45 24.95
CA LEU A 554 -7.36 -3.01 23.59
C LEU A 554 -7.77 -1.53 23.58
N ARG A 555 -8.48 -1.06 24.60
CA ARG A 555 -8.84 0.36 24.74
C ARG A 555 -7.59 1.24 24.82
N ARG A 556 -6.64 0.94 25.68
CA ARG A 556 -5.37 1.69 25.79
C ARG A 556 -4.56 1.68 24.49
N ARG A 557 -4.70 0.63 23.67
CA ARG A 557 -4.03 0.50 22.38
C ARG A 557 -4.75 1.27 21.27
N SER A 558 -6.07 1.38 21.32
CA SER A 558 -6.86 2.17 20.35
C SER A 558 -6.73 3.68 20.57
N GLU A 559 -6.52 4.14 21.79
CA GLU A 559 -6.30 5.54 22.14
C GLU A 559 -4.92 6.06 21.68
N ARG A 560 -4.00 5.16 21.29
CA ARG A 560 -2.67 5.47 20.72
C ARG A 560 -2.63 5.41 19.18
N LEU A 561 -3.76 5.10 18.53
CA LEU A 561 -3.97 5.16 17.08
C LEU A 561 -4.57 6.52 16.68
#